data_43ebc8a1f6e772c5b5778dd194bad904
#
_entry.id   43ebc8a1f6e772c5b5778dd194bad904
#
_cell.length_a   1.000
_cell.length_b   1.000
_cell.length_c   1.000
_cell.angle_alpha   90.00
_cell.angle_beta   90.00
_cell.angle_gamma   90.00
#
_symmetry.space_group_name_H-M   'P 1'
#
loop_
_entity.id
_entity.type
_entity.pdbx_description
1 polymer ?
#
loop_
_entity_poly.entity_id
_entity_poly.type
_entity_poly.pdbx_seq_one_letter_code
_entity_poly.pdbx_strand_id
1 'polypeptide(L)'
;MLIERLKLNDFRNYESLLLRPDSGLNVIVGENAQGKTNAVEAIFLCAFGRSHRTAKDAELIRAGFAGGYVGMDIRAKSGSRTIEIKLKSGERKQIFIDKLMAKRTGELMGALNAVMFSPEDLELVKGAPAERRRFMDMELSQLRPAYYYTLQRYNAALRQRNALLKPDAKADMNAVRQQLYIWDEQLSQAGAEIMRMRAEFVQRLGLIASRLHRQISGEREALLVRYAPDVDIERMGGGDAEAALSEALYNGALDDIRRGYTGSGPHRDELELNLNGTNVRVFGSQGQQRTAALSLKLSELELIKGETGESPVLLLDDVLSELDEPRQRALLEAMSDCQTFLTCTTLEGLKRAGLKGINAWHCAAGTLTRE
;
A
#
# COMPACT_ATOMS: atom_id res chain seq x y z
N MET A 1 15.03 0.03 -9.57
CA MET A 1 14.55 -1.32 -9.95
C MET A 1 13.91 -1.29 -11.31
N LEU A 2 13.98 -2.41 -12.09
CA LEU A 2 13.41 -2.49 -13.44
C LEU A 2 12.67 -3.81 -13.62
N ILE A 3 11.50 -3.78 -14.22
CA ILE A 3 10.79 -4.95 -14.74
C ILE A 3 11.29 -5.19 -16.15
N GLU A 4 11.86 -6.35 -16.41
CA GLU A 4 12.40 -6.73 -17.73
C GLU A 4 11.38 -7.53 -18.55
N ARG A 5 10.49 -8.25 -17.85
CA ARG A 5 9.45 -9.07 -18.48
C ARG A 5 8.26 -9.22 -17.56
N LEU A 6 7.06 -9.10 -18.13
CA LEU A 6 5.79 -9.47 -17.49
C LEU A 6 5.10 -10.51 -18.38
N LYS A 7 4.72 -11.65 -17.77
CA LYS A 7 3.99 -12.73 -18.43
C LYS A 7 2.69 -12.98 -17.69
N LEU A 8 1.58 -13.00 -18.43
CA LEU A 8 0.26 -13.36 -17.90
C LEU A 8 -0.30 -14.54 -18.67
N ASN A 9 -1.02 -15.43 -17.98
CA ASN A 9 -1.86 -16.46 -18.59
C ASN A 9 -3.17 -16.56 -17.79
N ASP A 10 -4.30 -16.49 -18.46
CA ASP A 10 -5.64 -16.54 -17.87
C ASP A 10 -5.82 -15.63 -16.65
N PHE A 11 -5.31 -14.40 -16.79
CA PHE A 11 -5.36 -13.37 -15.74
C PHE A 11 -6.34 -12.26 -16.14
N ARG A 12 -7.40 -12.06 -15.36
CA ARG A 12 -8.45 -11.07 -15.63
C ARG A 12 -9.06 -11.27 -17.03
N ASN A 13 -8.83 -10.34 -17.96
CA ASN A 13 -9.26 -10.46 -19.36
C ASN A 13 -8.15 -10.91 -20.31
N TYR A 14 -6.93 -11.10 -19.82
CA TYR A 14 -5.81 -11.59 -20.63
C TYR A 14 -5.84 -13.12 -20.74
N GLU A 15 -5.93 -13.65 -21.94
CA GLU A 15 -5.67 -15.05 -22.23
C GLU A 15 -4.18 -15.34 -22.09
N SER A 16 -3.38 -14.56 -22.80
CA SER A 16 -1.92 -14.59 -22.68
C SER A 16 -1.36 -13.19 -22.97
N LEU A 17 -0.32 -12.81 -22.22
CA LEU A 17 0.45 -11.60 -22.46
C LEU A 17 1.92 -11.91 -22.22
N LEU A 18 2.77 -11.42 -23.11
CA LEU A 18 4.20 -11.31 -22.90
C LEU A 18 4.62 -9.86 -23.19
N LEU A 19 4.84 -9.09 -22.13
CA LEU A 19 5.26 -7.71 -22.20
C LEU A 19 6.76 -7.61 -21.84
N ARG A 20 7.53 -6.91 -22.67
CA ARG A 20 8.91 -6.51 -22.39
C ARG A 20 8.97 -4.99 -22.36
N PRO A 21 8.83 -4.39 -21.19
CA PRO A 21 8.79 -2.94 -21.05
C PRO A 21 10.18 -2.34 -21.22
N ASP A 22 10.22 -1.07 -21.60
CA ASP A 22 11.44 -0.28 -21.59
C ASP A 22 11.73 0.26 -20.17
N SER A 23 12.97 0.67 -19.94
CA SER A 23 13.42 1.16 -18.62
C SER A 23 12.84 2.50 -18.19
N GLY A 24 12.20 3.25 -19.10
CA GLY A 24 11.56 4.53 -18.82
C GLY A 24 10.04 4.45 -18.78
N LEU A 25 9.39 5.33 -19.55
CA LEU A 25 7.94 5.46 -19.60
C LEU A 25 7.30 4.46 -20.56
N ASN A 26 6.49 3.56 -20.01
CA ASN A 26 5.64 2.62 -20.73
C ASN A 26 4.18 3.05 -20.60
N VAL A 27 3.55 3.40 -21.71
CA VAL A 27 2.16 3.85 -21.74
C VAL A 27 1.27 2.77 -22.32
N ILE A 28 0.24 2.39 -21.56
CA ILE A 28 -0.79 1.45 -21.99
C ILE A 28 -2.02 2.29 -22.37
N VAL A 29 -2.27 2.45 -23.67
CA VAL A 29 -3.37 3.26 -24.19
C VAL A 29 -4.49 2.38 -24.73
N GLY A 30 -5.75 2.81 -24.59
CA GLY A 30 -6.91 2.11 -25.11
C GLY A 30 -8.19 2.57 -24.44
N GLU A 31 -9.32 2.15 -24.96
CA GLU A 31 -10.63 2.46 -24.39
C GLU A 31 -10.82 1.87 -22.98
N ASN A 32 -11.84 2.31 -22.28
CA ASN A 32 -12.18 1.78 -20.96
C ASN A 32 -12.57 0.30 -21.05
N ALA A 33 -12.30 -0.45 -19.98
CA ALA A 33 -12.56 -1.88 -19.85
C ALA A 33 -11.76 -2.81 -20.81
N GLN A 34 -10.79 -2.31 -21.59
CA GLN A 34 -9.96 -3.15 -22.45
C GLN A 34 -8.89 -3.97 -21.72
N GLY A 35 -8.57 -3.63 -20.47
CA GLY A 35 -7.60 -4.38 -19.66
C GLY A 35 -6.36 -3.59 -19.22
N LYS A 36 -6.27 -2.30 -19.52
CA LYS A 36 -5.14 -1.44 -19.12
C LYS A 36 -4.77 -1.57 -17.64
N THR A 37 -5.75 -1.33 -16.76
CA THR A 37 -5.61 -1.47 -15.31
C THR A 37 -5.22 -2.90 -14.91
N ASN A 38 -5.68 -3.93 -15.63
CA ASN A 38 -5.37 -5.32 -15.28
C ASN A 38 -3.88 -5.66 -15.49
N ALA A 39 -3.21 -5.03 -16.46
CA ALA A 39 -1.76 -5.19 -16.64
C ALA A 39 -0.98 -4.54 -15.46
N VAL A 40 -1.39 -3.35 -15.04
CA VAL A 40 -0.82 -2.67 -13.85
C VAL A 40 -1.14 -3.44 -12.57
N GLU A 41 -2.36 -3.98 -12.43
CA GLU A 41 -2.76 -4.84 -11.31
C GLU A 41 -1.88 -6.09 -11.19
N ALA A 42 -1.44 -6.67 -12.29
CA ALA A 42 -0.53 -7.81 -12.28
C ALA A 42 0.85 -7.45 -11.70
N ILE A 43 1.37 -6.26 -12.03
CA ILE A 43 2.62 -5.75 -11.45
C ILE A 43 2.44 -5.50 -9.95
N PHE A 44 1.35 -4.84 -9.57
CA PHE A 44 1.01 -4.60 -8.17
C PHE A 44 0.89 -5.91 -7.38
N LEU A 45 0.25 -6.94 -7.95
CA LEU A 45 0.13 -8.26 -7.34
C LEU A 45 1.52 -8.88 -7.08
N CYS A 46 2.47 -8.73 -7.99
CA CYS A 46 3.83 -9.23 -7.80
C CYS A 46 4.61 -8.44 -6.75
N ALA A 47 4.37 -7.14 -6.59
CA ALA A 47 5.03 -6.33 -5.56
C ALA A 47 4.48 -6.60 -4.15
N PHE A 48 3.16 -6.70 -4.01
CA PHE A 48 2.48 -6.71 -2.71
C PHE A 48 1.85 -8.06 -2.33
N GLY A 49 1.87 -9.03 -3.22
CA GLY A 49 1.21 -10.33 -3.01
C GLY A 49 -0.32 -10.26 -2.92
N ARG A 50 -0.92 -9.13 -3.31
CA ARG A 50 -2.37 -8.90 -3.29
C ARG A 50 -2.79 -7.93 -4.39
N SER A 51 -4.04 -7.99 -4.82
CA SER A 51 -4.63 -6.98 -5.67
C SER A 51 -4.95 -5.71 -4.86
N HIS A 52 -4.91 -4.54 -5.53
CA HIS A 52 -5.42 -3.27 -4.96
C HIS A 52 -6.94 -3.17 -5.09
N ARG A 53 -7.57 -3.93 -6.02
CA ARG A 53 -9.00 -3.85 -6.35
C ARG A 53 -9.86 -4.90 -5.68
N THR A 54 -9.30 -6.07 -5.34
CA THR A 54 -10.06 -7.17 -4.74
C THR A 54 -9.25 -7.92 -3.69
N ALA A 55 -9.94 -8.41 -2.67
CA ALA A 55 -9.38 -9.31 -1.67
C ALA A 55 -9.46 -10.80 -2.09
N LYS A 56 -10.21 -11.12 -3.16
CA LYS A 56 -10.47 -12.50 -3.59
C LYS A 56 -9.58 -12.88 -4.77
N ASP A 57 -8.61 -13.75 -4.54
CA ASP A 57 -7.70 -14.23 -5.59
C ASP A 57 -8.43 -14.89 -6.79
N ALA A 58 -9.60 -15.50 -6.55
CA ALA A 58 -10.40 -16.11 -7.61
C ALA A 58 -10.89 -15.08 -8.66
N GLU A 59 -11.09 -13.81 -8.27
CA GLU A 59 -11.50 -12.75 -9.19
C GLU A 59 -10.38 -12.29 -10.13
N LEU A 60 -9.12 -12.67 -9.85
CA LEU A 60 -7.97 -12.41 -10.71
C LEU A 60 -7.86 -13.42 -11.86
N ILE A 61 -8.51 -14.57 -11.75
CA ILE A 61 -8.53 -15.62 -12.77
C ILE A 61 -9.49 -15.19 -13.89
N ARG A 62 -9.13 -15.47 -15.13
CA ARG A 62 -9.99 -15.22 -16.31
C ARG A 62 -11.31 -15.96 -16.17
N ALA A 63 -12.39 -15.30 -16.51
CA ALA A 63 -13.72 -15.90 -16.41
C ALA A 63 -13.83 -17.21 -17.21
N GLY A 64 -14.34 -18.26 -16.56
CA GLY A 64 -14.46 -19.60 -17.15
C GLY A 64 -13.24 -20.50 -16.99
N PHE A 65 -12.15 -20.03 -16.37
CA PHE A 65 -10.94 -20.81 -16.16
C PHE A 65 -10.74 -21.19 -14.68
N ALA A 66 -10.06 -22.32 -14.46
CA ALA A 66 -9.82 -22.83 -13.11
C ALA A 66 -8.55 -22.25 -12.46
N GLY A 67 -7.69 -21.61 -13.22
CA GLY A 67 -6.42 -21.07 -12.73
C GLY A 67 -5.90 -19.94 -13.61
N GLY A 68 -4.92 -19.22 -13.10
CA GLY A 68 -4.24 -18.13 -13.78
C GLY A 68 -2.78 -18.04 -13.34
N TYR A 69 -1.98 -17.30 -14.08
CA TYR A 69 -0.55 -17.17 -13.85
C TYR A 69 -0.07 -15.73 -14.11
N VAL A 70 0.76 -15.24 -13.20
CA VAL A 70 1.52 -14.01 -13.37
C VAL A 70 2.99 -14.32 -13.12
N GLY A 71 3.85 -14.03 -14.09
CA GLY A 71 5.31 -14.16 -13.97
C GLY A 71 5.99 -12.84 -14.30
N MET A 72 7.04 -12.49 -13.56
CA MET A 72 7.77 -11.23 -13.74
C MET A 72 9.25 -11.45 -13.49
N ASP A 73 10.08 -10.97 -14.42
CA ASP A 73 11.52 -10.85 -14.24
C ASP A 73 11.85 -9.41 -13.90
N ILE A 74 12.62 -9.23 -12.85
CA ILE A 74 13.05 -7.92 -12.35
C ILE A 74 14.56 -7.87 -12.22
N ARG A 75 15.10 -6.67 -12.43
CA ARG A 75 16.50 -6.34 -12.19
C ARG A 75 16.57 -5.25 -11.12
N ALA A 76 17.24 -5.57 -10.02
CA ALA A 76 17.55 -4.66 -8.93
C ALA A 76 19.07 -4.56 -8.72
N LYS A 77 19.54 -3.65 -7.89
CA LYS A 77 20.95 -3.57 -7.50
C LYS A 77 21.46 -4.86 -6.86
N SER A 78 20.59 -5.57 -6.16
CA SER A 78 20.90 -6.87 -5.55
C SER A 78 21.02 -8.03 -6.54
N GLY A 79 20.74 -7.80 -7.83
CA GLY A 79 20.74 -8.79 -8.89
C GLY A 79 19.38 -8.98 -9.57
N SER A 80 19.33 -9.92 -10.52
CA SER A 80 18.08 -10.28 -11.20
C SER A 80 17.29 -11.27 -10.36
N ARG A 81 15.97 -11.13 -10.35
CA ARG A 81 15.02 -12.03 -9.67
C ARG A 81 13.85 -12.36 -10.54
N THR A 82 13.24 -13.50 -10.27
CA THR A 82 11.98 -13.91 -10.91
C THR A 82 10.91 -14.08 -9.85
N ILE A 83 9.76 -13.47 -10.07
CA ILE A 83 8.55 -13.63 -9.25
C ILE A 83 7.50 -14.33 -10.08
N GLU A 84 6.92 -15.41 -9.56
CA GLU A 84 5.82 -16.13 -10.20
C GLU A 84 4.68 -16.32 -9.21
N ILE A 85 3.45 -16.03 -9.64
CA ILE A 85 2.25 -16.23 -8.85
C ILE A 85 1.30 -17.13 -9.64
N LYS A 86 0.99 -18.30 -9.07
CA LYS A 86 0.01 -19.24 -9.61
C LYS A 86 -1.29 -19.11 -8.82
N LEU A 87 -2.36 -18.83 -9.54
CA LEU A 87 -3.71 -18.71 -9.00
C LEU A 87 -4.49 -19.97 -9.35
N LYS A 88 -5.28 -20.48 -8.40
CA LYS A 88 -6.19 -21.59 -8.62
C LYS A 88 -7.49 -21.36 -7.84
N SER A 89 -8.60 -21.58 -8.50
CA SER A 89 -9.91 -21.37 -7.90
C SER A 89 -10.12 -22.30 -6.69
N GLY A 90 -10.55 -21.72 -5.55
CA GLY A 90 -10.77 -22.47 -4.30
C GLY A 90 -9.50 -22.79 -3.51
N GLU A 91 -8.31 -22.47 -4.01
CA GLU A 91 -7.04 -22.70 -3.32
C GLU A 91 -6.33 -21.37 -3.00
N ARG A 92 -5.38 -21.44 -2.06
CA ARG A 92 -4.47 -20.31 -1.82
C ARG A 92 -3.51 -20.17 -2.98
N LYS A 93 -3.25 -18.94 -3.42
CA LYS A 93 -2.22 -18.66 -4.41
C LYS A 93 -0.86 -19.18 -3.98
N GLN A 94 -0.08 -19.65 -4.92
CA GLN A 94 1.30 -20.08 -4.73
C GLN A 94 2.23 -19.01 -5.28
N ILE A 95 3.21 -18.59 -4.48
CA ILE A 95 4.20 -17.58 -4.83
C ILE A 95 5.55 -18.27 -4.95
N PHE A 96 6.28 -17.99 -6.01
CA PHE A 96 7.64 -18.45 -6.21
C PHE A 96 8.56 -17.25 -6.42
N ILE A 97 9.72 -17.28 -5.77
CA ILE A 97 10.79 -16.30 -5.93
C ILE A 97 12.03 -17.08 -6.35
N ASP A 98 12.60 -16.73 -7.49
CA ASP A 98 13.75 -17.43 -8.08
C ASP A 98 13.50 -18.95 -8.21
N LYS A 99 12.28 -19.31 -8.63
CA LYS A 99 11.77 -20.68 -8.77
C LYS A 99 11.58 -21.46 -7.45
N LEU A 100 11.87 -20.86 -6.32
CA LEU A 100 11.64 -21.44 -5.01
C LEU A 100 10.27 -21.01 -4.48
N MET A 101 9.48 -21.97 -4.00
CA MET A 101 8.17 -21.68 -3.43
C MET A 101 8.33 -20.92 -2.11
N ALA A 102 7.78 -19.71 -2.07
CA ALA A 102 7.73 -18.91 -0.86
C ALA A 102 6.81 -19.57 0.19
N LYS A 103 7.28 -19.74 1.40
CA LYS A 103 6.49 -20.28 2.51
C LYS A 103 5.46 -19.28 3.02
N ARG A 104 5.76 -17.98 2.88
CA ARG A 104 4.92 -16.89 3.36
C ARG A 104 4.96 -15.72 2.36
N THR A 105 3.84 -15.03 2.21
CA THR A 105 3.74 -13.84 1.34
C THR A 105 4.76 -12.75 1.71
N GLY A 106 5.18 -12.68 2.97
CA GLY A 106 6.18 -11.72 3.44
C GLY A 106 7.57 -11.85 2.78
N GLU A 107 7.90 -13.02 2.22
CA GLU A 107 9.14 -13.19 1.46
C GLU A 107 9.16 -12.38 0.14
N LEU A 108 7.99 -11.97 -0.33
CA LEU A 108 7.83 -11.11 -1.49
C LEU A 108 8.13 -9.64 -1.18
N MET A 109 7.98 -9.23 0.09
CA MET A 109 8.15 -7.83 0.48
C MET A 109 9.59 -7.37 0.23
N GLY A 110 9.71 -6.23 -0.46
CA GLY A 110 11.01 -5.67 -0.85
C GLY A 110 11.69 -6.36 -2.05
N ALA A 111 11.13 -7.45 -2.60
CA ALA A 111 11.64 -8.04 -3.83
C ALA A 111 11.45 -7.10 -5.04
N LEU A 112 10.31 -6.45 -5.11
CA LEU A 112 10.01 -5.33 -5.99
C LEU A 112 9.37 -4.22 -5.18
N ASN A 113 9.98 -3.04 -5.16
CA ASN A 113 9.33 -1.85 -4.61
C ASN A 113 8.55 -1.13 -5.72
N ALA A 114 7.29 -0.87 -5.46
CA ALA A 114 6.42 -0.18 -6.38
C ALA A 114 5.59 0.88 -5.66
N VAL A 115 5.34 2.00 -6.31
CA VAL A 115 4.40 3.03 -5.86
C VAL A 115 3.30 3.15 -6.89
N MET A 116 2.07 3.01 -6.44
CA MET A 116 0.90 3.13 -7.30
C MET A 116 0.17 4.42 -7.03
N PHE A 117 -0.18 5.12 -8.09
CA PHE A 117 -1.10 6.25 -8.10
C PHE A 117 -2.38 5.83 -8.80
N SER A 118 -3.50 6.08 -8.16
CA SER A 118 -4.83 5.77 -8.66
C SER A 118 -5.84 6.83 -8.19
N PRO A 119 -7.02 6.94 -8.80
CA PRO A 119 -8.07 7.84 -8.34
C PRO A 119 -8.47 7.61 -6.88
N GLU A 120 -8.34 6.37 -6.40
CA GLU A 120 -8.64 5.96 -5.02
C GLU A 120 -7.67 6.55 -3.98
N ASP A 121 -6.51 7.09 -4.39
CA ASP A 121 -5.56 7.70 -3.45
C ASP A 121 -6.15 8.88 -2.66
N LEU A 122 -7.21 9.48 -3.18
CA LEU A 122 -7.97 10.51 -2.47
C LEU A 122 -8.56 9.99 -1.14
N GLU A 123 -8.82 8.68 -1.04
CA GLU A 123 -9.27 8.04 0.19
C GLU A 123 -8.24 8.07 1.32
N LEU A 124 -6.95 8.29 1.03
CA LEU A 124 -5.93 8.56 2.06
C LEU A 124 -6.29 9.82 2.87
N VAL A 125 -6.90 10.79 2.23
CA VAL A 125 -7.30 12.05 2.88
C VAL A 125 -8.76 12.00 3.34
N LYS A 126 -9.68 11.57 2.49
CA LYS A 126 -11.13 11.59 2.76
C LYS A 126 -11.65 10.37 3.52
N GLY A 127 -11.00 9.24 3.31
CA GLY A 127 -11.45 7.95 3.78
C GLY A 127 -11.35 7.74 5.30
N ALA A 128 -11.72 6.54 5.70
CA ALA A 128 -11.66 6.13 7.10
C ALA A 128 -10.20 5.97 7.58
N PRO A 129 -9.95 5.99 8.90
CA PRO A 129 -8.64 5.71 9.49
C PRO A 129 -8.01 4.39 9.00
N ALA A 130 -8.83 3.43 8.64
CA ALA A 130 -8.37 2.13 8.12
C ALA A 130 -7.55 2.26 6.82
N GLU A 131 -7.91 3.22 5.93
CA GLU A 131 -7.15 3.44 4.68
C GLU A 131 -5.76 4.00 4.97
N ARG A 132 -5.64 4.92 5.93
CA ARG A 132 -4.35 5.49 6.33
C ARG A 132 -3.47 4.48 7.06
N ARG A 133 -4.05 3.61 7.89
CA ARG A 133 -3.30 2.48 8.48
C ARG A 133 -2.82 1.51 7.42
N ARG A 134 -3.70 1.16 6.46
CA ARG A 134 -3.37 0.28 5.34
C ARG A 134 -2.22 0.85 4.51
N PHE A 135 -2.22 2.16 4.27
CA PHE A 135 -1.14 2.87 3.62
C PHE A 135 0.18 2.72 4.37
N MET A 136 0.23 3.08 5.67
CA MET A 136 1.43 2.92 6.49
C MET A 136 1.93 1.46 6.51
N ASP A 137 1.01 0.50 6.66
CA ASP A 137 1.35 -0.93 6.72
C ASP A 137 1.92 -1.45 5.41
N MET A 138 1.41 -0.96 4.29
CA MET A 138 1.85 -1.36 2.96
C MET A 138 3.26 -0.83 2.68
N GLU A 139 3.48 0.45 2.93
CA GLU A 139 4.76 1.10 2.68
C GLU A 139 5.86 0.58 3.61
N LEU A 140 5.57 0.46 4.90
CA LEU A 140 6.51 -0.15 5.85
C LEU A 140 6.85 -1.60 5.53
N SER A 141 5.89 -2.37 5.02
CA SER A 141 6.13 -3.76 4.63
C SER A 141 7.10 -3.88 3.46
N GLN A 142 7.02 -2.97 2.47
CA GLN A 142 7.97 -2.92 1.36
C GLN A 142 9.38 -2.56 1.81
N LEU A 143 9.49 -1.54 2.66
CA LEU A 143 10.76 -1.01 3.11
C LEU A 143 11.45 -1.92 4.12
N ARG A 144 10.67 -2.53 4.99
CA ARG A 144 11.15 -3.35 6.12
C ARG A 144 10.38 -4.66 6.23
N PRO A 145 10.82 -5.74 5.59
CA PRO A 145 10.13 -7.04 5.66
C PRO A 145 9.85 -7.52 7.09
N ALA A 146 10.70 -7.17 8.07
CA ALA A 146 10.47 -7.45 9.48
C ALA A 146 9.15 -6.87 9.99
N TYR A 147 8.77 -5.65 9.54
CA TYR A 147 7.48 -5.03 9.87
C TYR A 147 6.31 -5.92 9.45
N TYR A 148 6.35 -6.45 8.23
CA TYR A 148 5.29 -7.35 7.73
C TYR A 148 5.08 -8.54 8.68
N TYR A 149 6.15 -9.18 9.13
CA TYR A 149 6.06 -10.33 10.04
C TYR A 149 5.53 -9.94 11.41
N THR A 150 5.96 -8.80 11.95
CA THR A 150 5.45 -8.26 13.22
C THR A 150 3.96 -7.93 13.11
N LEU A 151 3.53 -7.30 12.01
CA LEU A 151 2.12 -7.02 11.73
C LEU A 151 1.28 -8.31 11.63
N GLN A 152 1.81 -9.37 11.01
CA GLN A 152 1.13 -10.67 10.94
C GLN A 152 0.98 -11.30 12.32
N ARG A 153 2.01 -11.25 13.18
CA ARG A 153 1.94 -11.74 14.57
C ARG A 153 0.89 -10.97 15.35
N TYR A 154 0.94 -9.64 15.29
CA TYR A 154 -0.04 -8.76 15.93
C TYR A 154 -1.47 -9.08 15.51
N ASN A 155 -1.73 -9.15 14.20
CA ASN A 155 -3.05 -9.46 13.66
C ASN A 155 -3.54 -10.87 14.01
N ALA A 156 -2.63 -11.84 14.15
CA ALA A 156 -2.99 -13.18 14.62
C ALA A 156 -3.42 -13.17 16.09
N ALA A 157 -2.65 -12.53 16.97
CA ALA A 157 -2.98 -12.36 18.38
C ALA A 157 -4.29 -11.59 18.57
N LEU A 158 -4.49 -10.50 17.80
CA LEU A 158 -5.71 -9.70 17.83
C LEU A 158 -6.96 -10.51 17.47
N ARG A 159 -6.87 -11.37 16.44
CA ARG A 159 -7.98 -12.27 16.08
C ARG A 159 -8.30 -13.26 17.19
N GLN A 160 -7.30 -13.84 17.83
CA GLN A 160 -7.50 -14.78 18.94
C GLN A 160 -8.11 -14.09 20.16
N ARG A 161 -7.56 -12.91 20.54
CA ARG A 161 -8.14 -12.11 21.62
C ARG A 161 -9.60 -11.75 21.35
N ASN A 162 -9.90 -11.24 20.14
CA ASN A 162 -11.26 -10.91 19.75
C ASN A 162 -12.20 -12.14 19.68
N ALA A 163 -11.67 -13.33 19.43
CA ALA A 163 -12.47 -14.55 19.50
C ALA A 163 -12.92 -14.89 20.93
N LEU A 164 -12.05 -14.63 21.93
CA LEU A 164 -12.39 -14.81 23.35
C LEU A 164 -13.37 -13.73 23.84
N LEU A 165 -13.36 -12.54 23.25
CA LEU A 165 -14.24 -11.43 23.61
C LEU A 165 -15.67 -11.58 23.05
N LYS A 166 -15.91 -12.57 22.17
CA LYS A 166 -17.27 -12.77 21.64
C LYS A 166 -18.23 -13.11 22.76
N PRO A 167 -19.42 -12.48 22.81
CA PRO A 167 -20.36 -12.67 23.88
C PRO A 167 -20.79 -14.15 24.00
N ASP A 168 -20.48 -14.75 25.12
CA ASP A 168 -21.11 -15.97 25.59
C ASP A 168 -21.90 -15.60 26.85
N ALA A 169 -23.24 -15.68 26.81
CA ALA A 169 -24.11 -15.33 27.90
C ALA A 169 -23.87 -16.15 29.19
N LYS A 170 -23.09 -17.22 29.10
CA LYS A 170 -22.74 -18.11 30.20
C LYS A 170 -21.29 -17.98 30.68
N ALA A 171 -20.47 -17.15 30.01
CA ALA A 171 -19.06 -17.03 30.36
C ALA A 171 -18.85 -16.23 31.64
N ASP A 172 -18.06 -16.76 32.57
CA ASP A 172 -17.55 -15.99 33.71
C ASP A 172 -16.55 -14.95 33.20
N MET A 173 -16.87 -13.68 33.41
CA MET A 173 -16.04 -12.54 32.99
C MET A 173 -14.63 -12.58 33.58
N ASN A 174 -14.46 -13.10 34.80
CA ASN A 174 -13.14 -13.25 35.42
C ASN A 174 -12.32 -14.35 34.74
N ALA A 175 -12.94 -15.46 34.39
CA ALA A 175 -12.28 -16.52 33.64
C ALA A 175 -11.85 -16.05 32.23
N VAL A 176 -12.71 -15.30 31.54
CA VAL A 176 -12.35 -14.67 30.25
C VAL A 176 -11.16 -13.73 30.42
N ARG A 177 -11.20 -12.83 31.42
CA ARG A 177 -10.11 -11.88 31.69
C ARG A 177 -8.76 -12.57 31.93
N GLN A 178 -8.74 -13.68 32.66
CA GLN A 178 -7.51 -14.46 32.87
C GLN A 178 -6.96 -15.04 31.56
N GLN A 179 -7.84 -15.45 30.65
CA GLN A 179 -7.42 -15.99 29.35
C GLN A 179 -6.89 -14.92 28.39
N LEU A 180 -7.30 -13.66 28.57
CA LEU A 180 -6.81 -12.55 27.73
C LEU A 180 -5.32 -12.28 27.93
N TYR A 181 -4.77 -12.54 29.13
CA TYR A 181 -3.39 -12.19 29.49
C TYR A 181 -2.33 -12.67 28.48
N ILE A 182 -2.46 -13.91 27.98
CA ILE A 182 -1.52 -14.47 27.00
C ILE A 182 -1.52 -13.69 25.70
N TRP A 183 -2.70 -13.22 25.28
CA TRP A 183 -2.85 -12.42 24.06
C TRP A 183 -2.47 -10.96 24.28
N ASP A 184 -2.70 -10.42 25.48
CA ASP A 184 -2.30 -9.07 25.85
C ASP A 184 -0.77 -8.92 25.82
N GLU A 185 -0.01 -9.91 26.30
CA GLU A 185 1.46 -9.96 26.21
C GLU A 185 1.94 -9.96 24.75
N GLN A 186 1.36 -10.82 23.90
CA GLN A 186 1.72 -10.86 22.48
C GLN A 186 1.34 -9.59 21.72
N LEU A 187 0.21 -8.98 22.07
CA LEU A 187 -0.25 -7.73 21.48
C LEU A 187 0.61 -6.55 21.92
N SER A 188 0.99 -6.45 23.20
CA SER A 188 1.82 -5.37 23.71
C SER A 188 3.20 -5.40 23.07
N GLN A 189 3.84 -6.57 23.03
CA GLN A 189 5.15 -6.74 22.42
C GLN A 189 5.16 -6.39 20.92
N ALA A 190 4.30 -7.03 20.12
CA ALA A 190 4.24 -6.79 18.69
C ALA A 190 3.68 -5.39 18.38
N GLY A 191 2.74 -4.91 19.18
CA GLY A 191 2.14 -3.58 19.04
C GLY A 191 3.13 -2.45 19.27
N ALA A 192 3.95 -2.53 20.30
CA ALA A 192 4.99 -1.56 20.59
C ALA A 192 6.00 -1.43 19.44
N GLU A 193 6.40 -2.56 18.85
CA GLU A 193 7.30 -2.59 17.71
C GLU A 193 6.66 -1.90 16.48
N ILE A 194 5.37 -2.18 16.21
CA ILE A 194 4.60 -1.52 15.13
C ILE A 194 4.53 -0.01 15.37
N MET A 195 4.15 0.43 16.57
CA MET A 195 4.02 1.85 16.91
C MET A 195 5.33 2.61 16.73
N ARG A 196 6.45 2.04 17.18
CA ARG A 196 7.78 2.62 17.00
C ARG A 196 8.13 2.76 15.52
N MET A 197 7.95 1.70 14.72
CA MET A 197 8.27 1.75 13.28
C MET A 197 7.37 2.74 12.53
N ARG A 198 6.09 2.84 12.87
CA ARG A 198 5.17 3.84 12.29
C ARG A 198 5.57 5.26 12.66
N ALA A 199 5.97 5.51 13.91
CA ALA A 199 6.41 6.84 14.34
C ALA A 199 7.64 7.31 13.54
N GLU A 200 8.66 6.45 13.41
CA GLU A 200 9.85 6.74 12.60
C GLU A 200 9.51 6.99 11.12
N PHE A 201 8.66 6.15 10.55
CA PHE A 201 8.23 6.26 9.16
C PHE A 201 7.47 7.57 8.91
N VAL A 202 6.47 7.86 9.74
CA VAL A 202 5.63 9.06 9.57
C VAL A 202 6.43 10.34 9.79
N GLN A 203 7.38 10.36 10.71
CA GLN A 203 8.26 11.50 10.90
C GLN A 203 9.04 11.82 9.61
N ARG A 204 9.63 10.82 8.97
CA ARG A 204 10.39 11.00 7.72
C ARG A 204 9.48 11.33 6.54
N LEU A 205 8.39 10.60 6.39
CA LEU A 205 7.37 10.84 5.36
C LEU A 205 6.83 12.28 5.46
N GLY A 206 6.51 12.73 6.67
CA GLY A 206 5.94 14.04 6.92
C GLY A 206 6.85 15.19 6.51
N LEU A 207 8.16 15.06 6.75
CA LEU A 207 9.14 16.07 6.31
C LEU A 207 9.17 16.20 4.78
N ILE A 208 9.18 15.06 4.08
CA ILE A 208 9.19 15.04 2.61
C ILE A 208 7.85 15.56 2.08
N ALA A 209 6.72 15.07 2.60
CA ALA A 209 5.39 15.47 2.18
C ALA A 209 5.12 16.96 2.40
N SER A 210 5.58 17.52 3.52
CA SER A 210 5.47 18.96 3.79
C SER A 210 6.23 19.81 2.76
N ARG A 211 7.45 19.41 2.41
CA ARG A 211 8.26 20.09 1.38
C ARG A 211 7.60 20.00 0.00
N LEU A 212 7.20 18.82 -0.43
CA LEU A 212 6.54 18.59 -1.73
C LEU A 212 5.22 19.36 -1.81
N HIS A 213 4.44 19.36 -0.73
CA HIS A 213 3.17 20.09 -0.70
C HIS A 213 3.36 21.61 -0.88
N ARG A 214 4.37 22.21 -0.25
CA ARG A 214 4.71 23.61 -0.45
C ARG A 214 5.05 23.89 -1.90
N GLN A 215 5.91 23.08 -2.52
CA GLN A 215 6.29 23.22 -3.92
C GLN A 215 5.07 23.17 -4.86
N ILE A 216 4.19 22.19 -4.69
CA ILE A 216 3.00 22.01 -5.52
C ILE A 216 1.97 23.14 -5.30
N SER A 217 1.81 23.62 -4.06
CA SER A 217 0.87 24.69 -3.73
C SER A 217 1.41 26.08 -4.01
N GLY A 218 2.66 26.22 -4.46
CA GLY A 218 3.34 27.52 -4.69
C GLY A 218 3.57 28.28 -3.38
N GLU A 219 4.07 27.58 -2.36
CA GLU A 219 4.43 28.08 -1.01
C GLU A 219 3.23 28.65 -0.20
N ARG A 220 1.99 28.39 -0.64
CA ARG A 220 0.78 28.95 0.00
C ARG A 220 0.24 28.12 1.14
N GLU A 221 0.62 26.85 1.21
CA GLU A 221 0.01 25.88 2.12
C GLU A 221 1.09 25.08 2.84
N ALA A 222 0.89 24.85 4.14
CA ALA A 222 1.77 24.04 4.98
C ALA A 222 1.03 22.74 5.40
N LEU A 223 1.44 21.59 4.83
CA LEU A 223 0.94 20.29 5.22
C LEU A 223 1.76 19.75 6.40
N LEU A 224 1.07 19.39 7.48
CA LEU A 224 1.60 18.66 8.62
C LEU A 224 1.05 17.24 8.61
N VAL A 225 1.93 16.25 8.58
CA VAL A 225 1.61 14.84 8.70
C VAL A 225 2.10 14.36 10.06
N ARG A 226 1.23 13.81 10.89
CA ARG A 226 1.55 13.39 12.25
C ARG A 226 1.03 11.97 12.51
N TYR A 227 1.85 11.15 13.14
CA TYR A 227 1.40 9.89 13.71
C TYR A 227 0.69 10.15 15.03
N ALA A 228 -0.53 9.66 15.14
CA ALA A 228 -1.34 9.73 16.36
C ALA A 228 -1.62 8.29 16.84
N PRO A 229 -0.79 7.74 17.72
CA PRO A 229 -1.03 6.43 18.30
C PRO A 229 -2.28 6.46 19.18
N ASP A 230 -3.04 5.37 19.19
CA ASP A 230 -4.20 5.20 20.06
C ASP A 230 -3.80 5.18 21.54
N VAL A 231 -2.66 4.59 21.84
CA VAL A 231 -2.08 4.59 23.19
C VAL A 231 -0.97 5.64 23.26
N ASP A 232 -1.22 6.69 24.05
CA ASP A 232 -0.28 7.80 24.24
C ASP A 232 0.86 7.40 25.19
N ILE A 233 2.01 7.08 24.60
CA ILE A 233 3.20 6.64 25.32
C ILE A 233 3.76 7.75 26.24
N GLU A 234 3.68 9.02 25.81
CA GLU A 234 4.20 10.16 26.57
C GLU A 234 3.37 10.42 27.82
N ARG A 235 2.05 10.28 27.75
CA ARG A 235 1.13 10.45 28.89
C ARG A 235 1.23 9.35 29.94
N MET A 236 1.66 8.15 29.52
CA MET A 236 1.77 6.99 30.42
C MET A 236 3.15 6.87 31.10
N GLY A 237 3.92 7.95 31.17
CA GLY A 237 5.18 8.00 31.92
C GLY A 237 6.45 7.81 31.10
N GLY A 238 6.35 7.93 29.79
CA GLY A 238 7.47 8.10 28.87
C GLY A 238 8.46 6.95 28.81
N GLY A 239 8.52 6.26 27.67
CA GLY A 239 9.67 5.43 27.31
C GLY A 239 9.39 3.98 26.94
N ASP A 240 8.43 3.29 27.53
CA ASP A 240 8.14 1.89 27.21
C ASP A 240 6.74 1.71 26.59
N ALA A 241 6.73 1.69 25.26
CA ALA A 241 5.50 1.48 24.50
C ALA A 241 4.84 0.12 24.78
N GLU A 242 5.62 -0.90 25.12
CA GLU A 242 5.12 -2.23 25.48
C GLU A 242 4.38 -2.19 26.82
N ALA A 243 4.98 -1.57 27.83
CA ALA A 243 4.35 -1.40 29.14
C ALA A 243 3.08 -0.55 29.04
N ALA A 244 3.10 0.56 28.30
CA ALA A 244 1.94 1.42 28.09
C ALA A 244 0.79 0.68 27.38
N LEU A 245 1.08 -0.10 26.37
CA LEU A 245 0.07 -0.88 25.65
C LEU A 245 -0.47 -2.04 26.51
N SER A 246 0.39 -2.71 27.28
CA SER A 246 0.00 -3.75 28.24
C SER A 246 -0.96 -3.21 29.29
N GLU A 247 -0.64 -2.04 29.86
CA GLU A 247 -1.52 -1.37 30.83
C GLU A 247 -2.85 -0.95 30.21
N ALA A 248 -2.85 -0.41 29.00
CA ALA A 248 -4.07 -0.04 28.29
C ALA A 248 -4.99 -1.25 28.03
N LEU A 249 -4.42 -2.39 27.59
CA LEU A 249 -5.15 -3.64 27.37
C LEU A 249 -5.72 -4.21 28.68
N TYR A 250 -4.92 -4.20 29.74
CA TYR A 250 -5.36 -4.69 31.05
C TYR A 250 -6.50 -3.84 31.64
N ASN A 251 -6.34 -2.52 31.63
CA ASN A 251 -7.35 -1.59 32.15
C ASN A 251 -8.63 -1.57 31.30
N GLY A 252 -8.50 -1.73 29.98
CA GLY A 252 -9.60 -1.80 29.03
C GLY A 252 -10.34 -3.14 28.98
N ALA A 253 -9.82 -4.21 29.62
CA ALA A 253 -10.31 -5.57 29.44
C ALA A 253 -11.81 -5.77 29.69
N LEU A 254 -12.35 -5.13 30.75
CA LEU A 254 -13.78 -5.24 31.07
C LEU A 254 -14.68 -4.56 30.02
N ASP A 255 -14.23 -3.44 29.47
CA ASP A 255 -14.94 -2.75 28.40
C ASP A 255 -14.85 -3.53 27.09
N ASP A 256 -13.71 -4.14 26.80
CA ASP A 256 -13.51 -5.00 25.64
C ASP A 256 -14.45 -6.22 25.69
N ILE A 257 -14.59 -6.86 26.87
CA ILE A 257 -15.53 -7.97 27.09
C ILE A 257 -16.97 -7.51 26.81
N ARG A 258 -17.35 -6.32 27.28
CA ARG A 258 -18.70 -5.78 27.04
C ARG A 258 -18.96 -5.45 25.57
N ARG A 259 -17.94 -4.93 24.86
CA ARG A 259 -18.02 -4.53 23.45
C ARG A 259 -17.82 -5.69 22.47
N GLY A 260 -17.19 -6.77 22.90
CA GLY A 260 -16.88 -7.94 22.06
C GLY A 260 -15.68 -7.75 21.13
N TYR A 261 -14.83 -6.73 21.36
CA TYR A 261 -13.62 -6.47 20.57
C TYR A 261 -12.56 -5.70 21.36
N THR A 262 -11.32 -5.80 20.94
CA THR A 262 -10.17 -5.08 21.50
C THR A 262 -10.26 -3.58 21.19
N GLY A 263 -10.25 -2.76 22.22
CA GLY A 263 -10.44 -1.30 22.13
C GLY A 263 -9.15 -0.52 21.92
N SER A 264 -7.98 -1.05 22.35
CA SER A 264 -6.72 -0.31 22.33
C SER A 264 -5.62 -1.00 21.55
N GLY A 265 -4.78 -0.22 20.88
CA GLY A 265 -3.58 -0.67 20.17
C GLY A 265 -3.43 -0.16 18.75
N PRO A 266 -2.35 -0.55 18.03
CA PRO A 266 -2.01 0.01 16.72
C PRO A 266 -3.05 -0.21 15.62
N HIS A 267 -3.99 -1.11 15.79
CA HIS A 267 -5.16 -1.24 14.91
C HIS A 267 -6.18 -0.10 15.05
N ARG A 268 -5.96 0.84 15.99
CA ARG A 268 -6.74 2.06 16.24
C ARG A 268 -5.99 3.34 15.91
N ASP A 269 -4.69 3.26 15.65
CA ASP A 269 -3.86 4.43 15.33
C ASP A 269 -4.41 5.25 14.17
N GLU A 270 -3.97 6.52 14.13
CA GLU A 270 -4.33 7.45 13.08
C GLU A 270 -3.09 8.11 12.47
N LEU A 271 -3.18 8.42 11.18
CA LEU A 271 -2.30 9.33 10.47
C LEU A 271 -3.04 10.66 10.29
N GLU A 272 -2.69 11.65 11.09
CA GLU A 272 -3.32 12.97 11.02
C GLU A 272 -2.72 13.82 9.91
N LEU A 273 -3.61 14.43 9.14
CA LEU A 273 -3.26 15.33 8.04
C LEU A 273 -3.86 16.70 8.33
N ASN A 274 -3.02 17.68 8.64
CA ASN A 274 -3.40 19.04 8.92
C ASN A 274 -2.83 20.00 7.88
N LEU A 275 -3.64 20.91 7.38
CA LEU A 275 -3.27 21.94 6.42
C LEU A 275 -3.48 23.30 7.07
N ASN A 276 -2.40 24.09 7.19
CA ASN A 276 -2.46 25.40 7.85
C ASN A 276 -3.10 25.33 9.25
N GLY A 277 -2.83 24.25 10.00
CA GLY A 277 -3.34 24.05 11.37
C GLY A 277 -4.76 23.45 11.46
N THR A 278 -5.42 23.17 10.34
CA THR A 278 -6.78 22.57 10.32
C THR A 278 -6.78 21.19 9.66
N ASN A 279 -7.67 20.30 10.11
CA ASN A 279 -7.79 18.96 9.55
C ASN A 279 -8.24 19.01 8.09
N VAL A 280 -7.39 18.54 7.17
CA VAL A 280 -7.64 18.62 5.72
C VAL A 280 -8.83 17.76 5.27
N ARG A 281 -9.11 16.67 5.98
CA ARG A 281 -10.27 15.80 5.69
C ARG A 281 -11.58 16.55 5.84
N VAL A 282 -11.71 17.37 6.91
CA VAL A 282 -12.96 18.02 7.29
C VAL A 282 -13.09 19.39 6.62
N PHE A 283 -11.99 20.17 6.58
CA PHE A 283 -12.02 21.58 6.20
C PHE A 283 -11.31 21.86 4.86
N GLY A 284 -10.58 20.91 4.33
CA GLY A 284 -9.86 21.08 3.07
C GLY A 284 -10.79 21.10 1.86
N SER A 285 -10.55 22.04 0.94
CA SER A 285 -11.17 22.02 -0.39
C SER A 285 -10.77 20.75 -1.17
N GLN A 286 -11.52 20.39 -2.21
CA GLN A 286 -11.17 19.23 -3.05
C GLN A 286 -9.77 19.35 -3.66
N GLY A 287 -9.37 20.57 -4.09
CA GLY A 287 -8.04 20.83 -4.58
C GLY A 287 -6.96 20.60 -3.52
N GLN A 288 -7.17 21.09 -2.30
CA GLN A 288 -6.27 20.88 -1.17
C GLN A 288 -6.14 19.40 -0.80
N GLN A 289 -7.24 18.67 -0.76
CA GLN A 289 -7.24 17.23 -0.49
C GLN A 289 -6.48 16.44 -1.56
N ARG A 290 -6.66 16.79 -2.85
CA ARG A 290 -5.90 16.19 -3.96
C ARG A 290 -4.41 16.50 -3.88
N THR A 291 -4.04 17.75 -3.53
CA THR A 291 -2.63 18.11 -3.34
C THR A 291 -2.02 17.35 -2.16
N ALA A 292 -2.73 17.22 -1.05
CA ALA A 292 -2.26 16.47 0.11
C ALA A 292 -2.06 14.98 -0.21
N ALA A 293 -3.01 14.34 -0.90
CA ALA A 293 -2.89 12.95 -1.35
C ALA A 293 -1.68 12.77 -2.28
N LEU A 294 -1.54 13.65 -3.30
CA LEU A 294 -0.40 13.62 -4.22
C LEU A 294 0.93 13.80 -3.49
N SER A 295 1.00 14.74 -2.53
CA SER A 295 2.22 14.99 -1.76
C SER A 295 2.64 13.79 -0.92
N LEU A 296 1.68 13.08 -0.31
CA LEU A 296 1.93 11.82 0.40
C LEU A 296 2.46 10.75 -0.55
N LYS A 297 1.83 10.56 -1.70
CA LYS A 297 2.21 9.55 -2.69
C LYS A 297 3.58 9.83 -3.32
N LEU A 298 3.90 11.09 -3.59
CA LEU A 298 5.22 11.47 -4.08
C LEU A 298 6.30 11.31 -3.00
N SER A 299 5.95 11.52 -1.72
CA SER A 299 6.91 11.31 -0.63
C SER A 299 7.30 9.83 -0.44
N GLU A 300 6.44 8.88 -0.82
CA GLU A 300 6.79 7.45 -0.86
C GLU A 300 7.95 7.18 -1.81
N LEU A 301 7.93 7.76 -3.02
CA LEU A 301 9.00 7.58 -4.02
C LEU A 301 10.34 8.02 -3.47
N GLU A 302 10.40 9.21 -2.87
CA GLU A 302 11.63 9.74 -2.30
C GLU A 302 12.10 8.92 -1.08
N LEU A 303 11.15 8.50 -0.23
CA LEU A 303 11.45 7.71 0.94
C LEU A 303 12.03 6.34 0.56
N ILE A 304 11.39 5.63 -0.39
CA ILE A 304 11.87 4.34 -0.89
C ILE A 304 13.27 4.51 -1.50
N LYS A 305 13.46 5.51 -2.37
CA LYS A 305 14.76 5.80 -2.99
C LYS A 305 15.83 6.10 -1.95
N GLY A 306 15.49 6.87 -0.93
CA GLY A 306 16.39 7.22 0.17
C GLY A 306 16.79 6.03 1.05
N GLU A 307 15.87 5.10 1.32
CA GLU A 307 16.15 3.92 2.16
C GLU A 307 16.82 2.78 1.40
N THR A 308 16.41 2.53 0.15
CA THR A 308 16.91 1.40 -0.63
C THR A 308 18.08 1.77 -1.55
N GLY A 309 18.24 3.07 -1.83
CA GLY A 309 19.19 3.58 -2.81
C GLY A 309 18.77 3.30 -4.26
N GLU A 310 17.54 2.81 -4.50
CA GLU A 310 16.98 2.51 -5.82
C GLU A 310 15.63 3.18 -6.01
N SER A 311 15.35 3.67 -7.23
CA SER A 311 14.01 4.15 -7.55
C SER A 311 13.04 2.97 -7.64
N PRO A 312 11.84 3.07 -7.03
CA PRO A 312 10.80 2.06 -7.18
C PRO A 312 10.21 2.09 -8.60
N VAL A 313 9.45 1.07 -8.95
CA VAL A 313 8.61 1.08 -10.16
C VAL A 313 7.37 1.92 -9.89
N LEU A 314 7.05 2.81 -10.82
CA LEU A 314 5.91 3.72 -10.71
C LEU A 314 4.74 3.20 -11.55
N LEU A 315 3.59 3.06 -10.90
CA LEU A 315 2.34 2.60 -11.50
C LEU A 315 1.32 3.74 -11.48
N LEU A 316 0.89 4.22 -12.65
CA LEU A 316 -0.06 5.32 -12.79
C LEU A 316 -1.31 4.81 -13.50
N ASP A 317 -2.40 4.60 -12.76
CA ASP A 317 -3.65 4.11 -13.32
C ASP A 317 -4.65 5.25 -13.49
N ASP A 318 -4.75 5.77 -14.72
CA ASP A 318 -5.66 6.83 -15.18
C ASP A 318 -5.63 8.15 -14.38
N VAL A 319 -4.50 8.45 -13.73
CA VAL A 319 -4.37 9.57 -12.77
C VAL A 319 -4.16 10.91 -13.47
N LEU A 320 -3.42 10.95 -14.59
CA LEU A 320 -3.04 12.23 -15.20
C LEU A 320 -4.24 13.06 -15.68
N SER A 321 -5.34 12.41 -16.06
CA SER A 321 -6.56 13.08 -16.49
C SER A 321 -7.28 13.84 -15.37
N GLU A 322 -7.00 13.48 -14.11
CA GLU A 322 -7.62 14.07 -12.93
C GLU A 322 -6.82 15.23 -12.29
N LEU A 323 -5.59 15.43 -12.77
CA LEU A 323 -4.66 16.41 -12.20
C LEU A 323 -4.64 17.69 -13.05
N ASP A 324 -4.59 18.84 -12.36
CA ASP A 324 -4.29 20.13 -12.97
C ASP A 324 -2.80 20.26 -13.32
N GLU A 325 -2.44 21.31 -14.05
CA GLU A 325 -1.09 21.53 -14.55
C GLU A 325 0.02 21.50 -13.46
N PRO A 326 -0.11 22.18 -12.30
CA PRO A 326 0.90 22.13 -11.26
C PRO A 326 1.13 20.71 -10.70
N ARG A 327 0.05 19.94 -10.49
CA ARG A 327 0.13 18.57 -9.98
C ARG A 327 0.67 17.61 -11.04
N GLN A 328 0.26 17.78 -12.30
CA GLN A 328 0.83 17.01 -13.42
C GLN A 328 2.34 17.23 -13.50
N ARG A 329 2.80 18.48 -13.43
CA ARG A 329 4.24 18.80 -13.48
C ARG A 329 5.01 18.10 -12.37
N ALA A 330 4.54 18.17 -11.11
CA ALA A 330 5.19 17.51 -9.98
C ALA A 330 5.28 15.97 -10.17
N LEU A 331 4.21 15.35 -10.68
CA LEU A 331 4.21 13.92 -10.97
C LEU A 331 5.17 13.58 -12.11
N LEU A 332 5.21 14.37 -13.19
CA LEU A 332 6.10 14.17 -14.33
C LEU A 332 7.58 14.31 -13.94
N GLU A 333 7.92 15.25 -13.07
CA GLU A 333 9.27 15.38 -12.51
C GLU A 333 9.69 14.12 -11.73
N ALA A 334 8.78 13.59 -10.91
CA ALA A 334 9.03 12.36 -10.14
C ALA A 334 9.20 11.11 -11.02
N MET A 335 8.60 11.08 -12.22
CA MET A 335 8.72 9.96 -13.17
C MET A 335 10.11 9.86 -13.81
N SER A 336 10.89 10.94 -13.85
CA SER A 336 12.15 11.02 -14.61
C SER A 336 13.18 9.94 -14.26
N ASP A 337 13.17 9.50 -12.99
CA ASP A 337 14.13 8.54 -12.45
C ASP A 337 13.53 7.13 -12.23
N CYS A 338 12.27 6.91 -12.63
CA CYS A 338 11.54 5.67 -12.37
C CYS A 338 11.15 4.97 -13.66
N GLN A 339 11.24 3.64 -13.69
CA GLN A 339 10.48 2.90 -14.70
C GLN A 339 8.99 3.08 -14.37
N THR A 340 8.25 3.61 -15.35
CA THR A 340 6.86 3.99 -15.15
C THR A 340 5.93 3.22 -16.08
N PHE A 341 4.85 2.71 -15.53
CA PHE A 341 3.72 2.15 -16.27
C PHE A 341 2.53 3.08 -16.09
N LEU A 342 2.06 3.65 -17.19
CA LEU A 342 0.96 4.62 -17.19
C LEU A 342 -0.19 4.09 -18.05
N THR A 343 -1.40 4.11 -17.52
CA THR A 343 -2.60 3.82 -18.30
C THR A 343 -3.32 5.12 -18.66
N CYS A 344 -3.82 5.21 -19.88
CA CYS A 344 -4.64 6.33 -20.33
C CYS A 344 -5.59 5.91 -21.47
N THR A 345 -6.55 6.76 -21.75
CA THR A 345 -7.48 6.54 -22.88
C THR A 345 -6.93 7.06 -24.20
N THR A 346 -6.13 8.13 -24.17
CA THR A 346 -5.54 8.75 -25.37
C THR A 346 -4.12 9.26 -25.11
N LEU A 347 -3.27 9.24 -26.12
CA LEU A 347 -1.90 9.78 -26.04
C LEU A 347 -1.84 11.31 -26.16
N GLU A 348 -2.91 11.96 -26.62
CA GLU A 348 -2.90 13.41 -26.85
C GLU A 348 -2.66 14.22 -25.59
N GLY A 349 -3.26 13.80 -24.46
CA GLY A 349 -3.04 14.43 -23.16
C GLY A 349 -1.58 14.42 -22.73
N LEU A 350 -0.90 13.28 -22.95
CA LEU A 350 0.51 13.10 -22.61
C LEU A 350 1.44 13.96 -23.47
N LYS A 351 1.14 14.05 -24.77
CA LYS A 351 1.89 14.91 -25.70
C LYS A 351 1.74 16.39 -25.36
N ARG A 352 0.54 16.83 -24.95
CA ARG A 352 0.31 18.22 -24.48
C ARG A 352 1.05 18.50 -23.18
N ALA A 353 1.15 17.51 -22.29
CA ALA A 353 1.95 17.61 -21.04
C ALA A 353 3.47 17.61 -21.30
N GLY A 354 3.93 17.52 -22.55
CA GLY A 354 5.34 17.62 -22.94
C GLY A 354 6.15 16.34 -22.74
N LEU A 355 5.51 15.19 -22.50
CA LEU A 355 6.19 13.90 -22.37
C LEU A 355 6.83 13.47 -23.69
N LYS A 356 8.11 13.11 -23.61
CA LYS A 356 8.92 12.60 -24.74
C LYS A 356 9.35 11.16 -24.46
N GLY A 357 9.72 10.42 -25.50
CA GLY A 357 10.22 9.04 -25.35
C GLY A 357 9.15 8.07 -24.86
N ILE A 358 7.92 8.26 -25.32
CA ILE A 358 6.78 7.41 -24.95
C ILE A 358 6.90 6.07 -25.68
N ASN A 359 6.96 4.97 -24.95
CA ASN A 359 6.74 3.64 -25.48
C ASN A 359 5.27 3.28 -25.28
N ALA A 360 4.52 3.35 -26.37
CA ALA A 360 3.09 3.12 -26.34
C ALA A 360 2.74 1.66 -26.65
N TRP A 361 1.78 1.14 -25.88
CA TRP A 361 1.17 -0.17 -26.05
C TRP A 361 -0.32 0.01 -26.20
N HIS A 362 -0.86 -0.33 -27.35
CA HIS A 362 -2.31 -0.30 -27.57
C HIS A 362 -2.97 -1.52 -26.92
N CYS A 363 -3.93 -1.26 -26.03
CA CYS A 363 -4.69 -2.28 -25.29
C CYS A 363 -6.08 -2.45 -25.92
N ALA A 364 -6.36 -3.62 -26.47
CA ALA A 364 -7.66 -3.98 -27.01
C ALA A 364 -8.01 -5.42 -26.63
N ALA A 365 -9.19 -5.61 -26.02
CA ALA A 365 -9.74 -6.93 -25.64
C ALA A 365 -8.73 -7.89 -24.95
N GLY A 366 -7.94 -7.39 -24.01
CA GLY A 366 -6.93 -8.21 -23.32
C GLY A 366 -5.69 -8.56 -24.15
N THR A 367 -5.39 -7.77 -25.15
CA THR A 367 -4.16 -7.88 -25.95
C THR A 367 -3.41 -6.56 -25.94
N LEU A 368 -2.09 -6.59 -25.77
CA LEU A 368 -1.21 -5.43 -25.91
C LEU A 368 -0.38 -5.55 -27.17
N THR A 369 -0.46 -4.54 -28.04
CA THR A 369 0.37 -4.42 -29.23
C THR A 369 1.23 -3.16 -29.14
N ARG A 370 2.51 -3.26 -29.46
CA ARG A 370 3.39 -2.10 -29.47
C ARG A 370 3.08 -1.20 -30.66
N GLU A 371 2.93 0.10 -30.42
CA GLU A 371 2.77 1.11 -31.48
C GLU A 371 4.11 1.47 -32.15
#